data_08a68a41f0f639c6fedec82a8ef348a0
#
_entry.id   08a68a41f0f639c6fedec82a8ef348a0
#
_cell.length_a   1.000
_cell.length_b   1.000
_cell.length_c   1.000
_cell.angle_alpha   90.00
_cell.angle_beta   90.00
_cell.angle_gamma   90.00
#
_symmetry.space_group_name_H-M   'P 1'
#
loop_
_entity.id
_entity.type
_entity.pdbx_description
1 polymer ?
#
loop_
_entity_poly.entity_id
_entity_poly.type
_entity_poly.pdbx_seq_one_letter_code
_entity_poly.pdbx_strand_id
1 'polypeptide(L)'
;MKRIKYIISLIIILNICFLQGFSAFAQDDDLQNEPYYFKAYDVNIIVNEDNSFDVTENINAYFNESRHGIYRTIPLENQVKRADGSSHTVKAKIKNIKVSEEAETDKTSSYCTIKIGNADTYIEGEHSYKISYTYTLGEDTNVGFDELYYNIIGNSWDTYIQNVTFKITMPKAFDKSKLGFSTGEYGTAGTYDINYNVNENVITGNVTKIL
;
A
#
# COMPACT_ATOMS: atom_id res chain seq x y z
N MET A 1 41.99 -38.08 11.88
CA MET A 1 40.64 -38.03 11.27
C MET A 1 39.70 -37.00 11.91
N LYS A 2 39.92 -36.41 13.07
CA LYS A 2 39.00 -35.40 13.67
C LYS A 2 39.12 -33.97 13.10
N ARG A 3 40.26 -33.60 12.51
CA ARG A 3 40.48 -32.22 11.99
C ARG A 3 39.77 -31.91 10.66
N ILE A 4 39.49 -32.94 9.84
CA ILE A 4 38.82 -32.75 8.56
C ILE A 4 37.32 -32.41 8.73
N LYS A 5 36.68 -32.94 9.79
CA LYS A 5 35.26 -32.66 10.06
C LYS A 5 34.98 -31.17 10.41
N TYR A 6 35.91 -30.49 11.06
CA TYR A 6 35.75 -29.08 11.43
C TYR A 6 35.97 -28.13 10.25
N ILE A 7 36.82 -28.49 9.31
CA ILE A 7 37.10 -27.70 8.10
C ILE A 7 35.88 -27.74 7.16
N ILE A 8 35.20 -28.90 7.00
CA ILE A 8 34.01 -29.05 6.19
C ILE A 8 32.82 -28.27 6.80
N SER A 9 32.70 -28.28 8.13
CA SER A 9 31.66 -27.48 8.82
C SER A 9 31.89 -25.97 8.68
N LEU A 10 33.12 -25.51 8.73
CA LEU A 10 33.47 -24.09 8.58
C LEU A 10 33.23 -23.60 7.14
N ILE A 11 33.50 -24.42 6.14
CA ILE A 11 33.25 -24.09 4.72
C ILE A 11 31.76 -24.02 4.43
N ILE A 12 30.92 -24.88 5.03
CA ILE A 12 29.46 -24.84 4.87
C ILE A 12 28.86 -23.59 5.52
N ILE A 13 29.36 -23.19 6.71
CA ILE A 13 28.89 -21.97 7.37
C ILE A 13 29.31 -20.73 6.59
N LEU A 14 30.50 -20.69 6.01
CA LEU A 14 30.96 -19.57 5.20
C LEU A 14 30.15 -19.43 3.88
N ASN A 15 29.74 -20.54 3.25
CA ASN A 15 28.90 -20.52 2.06
C ASN A 15 27.47 -20.09 2.37
N ILE A 16 26.91 -20.41 3.55
CA ILE A 16 25.55 -19.97 3.93
C ILE A 16 25.53 -18.46 4.19
N CYS A 17 26.57 -17.88 4.79
CA CYS A 17 26.69 -16.43 4.95
C CYS A 17 26.87 -15.68 3.63
N PHE A 18 27.48 -16.31 2.61
CA PHE A 18 27.68 -15.70 1.29
C PHE A 18 26.41 -15.72 0.43
N LEU A 19 25.55 -16.73 0.62
CA LEU A 19 24.25 -16.82 -0.10
C LEU A 19 23.20 -15.84 0.46
N GLN A 20 23.30 -15.41 1.71
CA GLN A 20 22.39 -14.41 2.27
C GLN A 20 22.76 -12.97 1.87
N GLY A 21 24.02 -12.71 1.47
CA GLY A 21 24.44 -11.41 0.97
C GLY A 21 24.03 -11.13 -0.48
N PHE A 22 23.79 -12.18 -1.28
CA PHE A 22 23.44 -12.00 -2.69
C PHE A 22 21.97 -11.63 -2.94
N SER A 23 21.06 -12.00 -2.04
CA SER A 23 19.64 -11.64 -2.22
C SER A 23 19.33 -10.18 -1.90
N ALA A 24 20.15 -9.50 -1.08
CA ALA A 24 20.00 -8.08 -0.79
C ALA A 24 20.50 -7.18 -1.94
N PHE A 25 21.50 -7.64 -2.69
CA PHE A 25 22.04 -6.86 -3.84
C PHE A 25 21.20 -7.00 -5.10
N ALA A 26 20.53 -8.13 -5.31
CA ALA A 26 19.66 -8.31 -6.48
C ALA A 26 18.41 -7.41 -6.42
N GLN A 27 17.93 -7.09 -5.24
CA GLN A 27 16.70 -6.30 -5.04
C GLN A 27 16.92 -4.78 -5.26
N ASP A 28 18.11 -4.26 -4.98
CA ASP A 28 18.47 -2.87 -5.27
C ASP A 28 18.76 -2.65 -6.77
N ASP A 29 19.31 -3.64 -7.46
CA ASP A 29 19.58 -3.58 -8.90
C ASP A 29 18.26 -3.56 -9.71
N ASP A 30 17.21 -4.26 -9.27
CA ASP A 30 15.91 -4.25 -9.93
C ASP A 30 15.27 -2.86 -9.88
N LEU A 31 15.36 -2.14 -8.75
CA LEU A 31 14.80 -0.81 -8.59
C LEU A 31 15.49 0.27 -9.44
N GLN A 32 16.79 0.10 -9.71
CA GLN A 32 17.54 1.03 -10.56
C GLN A 32 17.19 0.89 -12.05
N ASN A 33 16.63 -0.25 -12.45
CA ASN A 33 16.17 -0.49 -13.81
C ASN A 33 14.72 -0.04 -14.05
N GLU A 34 13.98 0.26 -12.97
CA GLU A 34 12.63 0.81 -13.09
C GLU A 34 12.66 2.29 -13.49
N PRO A 35 11.74 2.75 -14.33
CA PRO A 35 11.64 4.17 -14.68
C PRO A 35 11.45 5.08 -13.46
N TYR A 36 10.76 4.59 -12.45
CA TYR A 36 10.61 5.19 -11.12
C TYR A 36 10.16 4.14 -10.12
N TYR A 37 10.29 4.42 -8.83
CA TYR A 37 9.76 3.60 -7.73
C TYR A 37 9.44 4.47 -6.51
N PHE A 38 8.67 3.93 -5.57
CA PHE A 38 8.40 4.62 -4.32
C PHE A 38 9.33 4.12 -3.21
N LYS A 39 10.18 5.02 -2.71
CA LYS A 39 11.06 4.76 -1.55
C LYS A 39 10.27 4.61 -0.27
N ALA A 40 9.15 5.33 -0.16
CA ALA A 40 8.25 5.27 0.98
C ALA A 40 6.81 5.61 0.58
N TYR A 41 5.85 4.94 1.20
CA TYR A 41 4.43 5.22 1.08
C TYR A 41 3.78 5.12 2.45
N ASP A 42 3.40 6.26 3.00
CA ASP A 42 2.73 6.36 4.30
C ASP A 42 1.26 6.71 4.10
N VAL A 43 0.37 5.93 4.72
CA VAL A 43 -1.08 6.12 4.63
C VAL A 43 -1.69 6.34 6.00
N ASN A 44 -2.39 7.45 6.18
CA ASN A 44 -3.20 7.70 7.36
C ASN A 44 -4.68 7.70 6.98
N ILE A 45 -5.48 6.89 7.66
CA ILE A 45 -6.92 6.73 7.46
C ILE A 45 -7.64 7.03 8.76
N ILE A 46 -8.60 7.94 8.71
CA ILE A 46 -9.54 8.19 9.79
C ILE A 46 -10.91 7.70 9.32
N VAL A 47 -11.43 6.67 9.96
CA VAL A 47 -12.75 6.11 9.69
C VAL A 47 -13.79 6.87 10.50
N ASN A 48 -14.80 7.39 9.83
CA ASN A 48 -15.89 8.15 10.45
C ASN A 48 -17.14 7.27 10.64
N GLU A 49 -18.03 7.66 11.55
CA GLU A 49 -19.26 6.91 11.87
C GLU A 49 -20.28 6.91 10.72
N ASP A 50 -20.12 7.80 9.74
CA ASP A 50 -21.01 7.94 8.56
C ASP A 50 -20.53 7.13 7.35
N ASN A 51 -19.68 6.11 7.54
CA ASN A 51 -19.04 5.31 6.49
C ASN A 51 -18.17 6.12 5.53
N SER A 52 -17.67 7.26 5.96
CA SER A 52 -16.63 7.98 5.23
C SER A 52 -15.25 7.75 5.84
N PHE A 53 -14.21 7.89 5.01
CA PHE A 53 -12.81 7.78 5.40
C PHE A 53 -12.08 9.04 4.97
N ASP A 54 -11.41 9.71 5.90
CA ASP A 54 -10.46 10.76 5.56
C ASP A 54 -9.09 10.12 5.38
N VAL A 55 -8.63 10.10 4.13
CA VAL A 55 -7.39 9.45 3.73
C VAL A 55 -6.33 10.50 3.44
N THR A 56 -5.12 10.27 3.92
CA THR A 56 -3.93 11.02 3.57
C THR A 56 -2.84 10.05 3.15
N GLU A 57 -2.31 10.24 1.97
CA GLU A 57 -1.20 9.47 1.39
C GLU A 57 0.02 10.39 1.27
N ASN A 58 1.15 10.00 1.85
CA ASN A 58 2.44 10.66 1.65
C ASN A 58 3.34 9.68 0.88
N ILE A 59 3.78 10.10 -0.29
CA ILE A 59 4.56 9.27 -1.22
C ILE A 59 5.91 9.94 -1.44
N ASN A 60 6.99 9.20 -1.21
CA ASN A 60 8.33 9.59 -1.60
C ASN A 60 8.74 8.75 -2.80
N ALA A 61 8.73 9.35 -3.98
CA ALA A 61 9.11 8.73 -5.25
C ALA A 61 10.57 9.02 -5.59
N TYR A 62 11.18 8.09 -6.30
CA TYR A 62 12.49 8.29 -6.94
C TYR A 62 12.36 8.00 -8.43
N PHE A 63 12.68 8.98 -9.26
CA PHE A 63 12.61 8.92 -10.70
C PHE A 63 13.99 8.64 -11.28
N ASN A 64 14.18 7.45 -11.86
CA ASN A 64 15.39 7.08 -12.60
C ASN A 64 15.41 7.68 -14.01
N GLU A 65 14.23 8.03 -14.52
CA GLU A 65 14.04 8.67 -15.83
C GLU A 65 13.25 9.97 -15.67
N SER A 66 13.47 10.92 -16.56
CA SER A 66 12.70 12.16 -16.65
C SER A 66 11.21 11.89 -16.86
N ARG A 67 10.37 12.40 -15.97
CA ARG A 67 8.90 12.28 -16.03
C ARG A 67 8.22 13.59 -15.66
N HIS A 68 6.92 13.69 -15.96
CA HIS A 68 6.11 14.87 -15.62
C HIS A 68 5.38 14.73 -14.26
N GLY A 69 5.48 13.56 -13.59
CA GLY A 69 4.79 13.29 -12.35
C GLY A 69 4.24 11.87 -12.27
N ILE A 70 3.18 11.68 -11.49
CA ILE A 70 2.55 10.39 -11.24
C ILE A 70 1.04 10.43 -11.47
N TYR A 71 0.44 9.24 -11.68
CA TYR A 71 -1.02 9.05 -11.70
C TYR A 71 -1.46 8.29 -10.46
N ARG A 72 -2.47 8.81 -9.74
CA ARG A 72 -3.12 8.09 -8.65
C ARG A 72 -4.54 7.71 -9.07
N THR A 73 -4.79 6.44 -9.33
CA THR A 73 -6.12 5.92 -9.66
C THR A 73 -6.77 5.30 -8.42
N ILE A 74 -7.94 5.80 -8.05
CA ILE A 74 -8.72 5.38 -6.89
C ILE A 74 -10.02 4.73 -7.39
N PRO A 75 -10.25 3.42 -7.09
CA PRO A 75 -11.49 2.76 -7.48
C PRO A 75 -12.70 3.37 -6.78
N LEU A 76 -13.77 3.61 -7.52
CA LEU A 76 -15.08 4.05 -7.03
C LEU A 76 -16.12 2.93 -7.11
N GLU A 77 -15.78 1.80 -7.73
CA GLU A 77 -16.59 0.61 -7.79
C GLU A 77 -15.72 -0.59 -7.43
N ASN A 78 -16.11 -1.32 -6.39
CA ASN A 78 -15.37 -2.47 -5.89
C ASN A 78 -16.31 -3.68 -5.80
N GLN A 79 -15.79 -4.84 -6.19
CA GLN A 79 -16.47 -6.11 -5.97
C GLN A 79 -15.99 -6.73 -4.65
N VAL A 80 -16.90 -6.91 -3.71
CA VAL A 80 -16.61 -7.56 -2.42
C VAL A 80 -17.21 -8.95 -2.46
N LYS A 81 -16.35 -9.97 -2.32
CA LYS A 81 -16.74 -11.36 -2.19
C LYS A 81 -16.78 -11.72 -0.71
N ARG A 82 -17.94 -12.17 -0.23
CA ARG A 82 -18.14 -12.54 1.17
C ARG A 82 -17.83 -14.01 1.42
N ALA A 83 -17.67 -14.36 2.69
CA ALA A 83 -17.36 -15.74 3.11
C ALA A 83 -18.46 -16.75 2.75
N ASP A 84 -19.71 -16.31 2.60
CA ASP A 84 -20.85 -17.14 2.16
C ASP A 84 -20.86 -17.38 0.63
N GLY A 85 -19.88 -16.82 -0.10
CA GLY A 85 -19.75 -16.94 -1.55
C GLY A 85 -20.54 -15.89 -2.34
N SER A 86 -21.33 -15.05 -1.69
CA SER A 86 -22.01 -13.92 -2.35
C SER A 86 -21.03 -12.84 -2.80
N SER A 87 -21.36 -12.12 -3.88
CA SER A 87 -20.59 -10.99 -4.37
C SER A 87 -21.47 -9.76 -4.43
N HIS A 88 -20.99 -8.65 -3.91
CA HIS A 88 -21.68 -7.37 -3.93
C HIS A 88 -20.80 -6.31 -4.57
N THR A 89 -21.40 -5.47 -5.40
CA THR A 89 -20.74 -4.27 -5.93
C THR A 89 -20.96 -3.13 -4.96
N VAL A 90 -19.88 -2.62 -4.40
CA VAL A 90 -19.89 -1.44 -3.53
C VAL A 90 -19.47 -0.24 -4.36
N LYS A 91 -20.32 0.81 -4.39
CA LYS A 91 -20.03 2.09 -5.05
C LYS A 91 -19.62 3.11 -4.02
N ALA A 92 -18.53 3.80 -4.30
CA ALA A 92 -17.98 4.85 -3.45
C ALA A 92 -18.08 6.22 -4.12
N LYS A 93 -17.95 7.27 -3.30
CA LYS A 93 -17.80 8.65 -3.74
C LYS A 93 -16.52 9.22 -3.17
N ILE A 94 -15.86 10.06 -3.94
CA ILE A 94 -14.66 10.77 -3.50
C ILE A 94 -14.89 12.29 -3.56
N LYS A 95 -14.48 13.00 -2.50
CA LYS A 95 -14.62 14.44 -2.33
C LYS A 95 -13.38 15.03 -1.67
N ASN A 96 -13.30 16.34 -1.61
CA ASN A 96 -12.27 17.09 -0.87
C ASN A 96 -10.84 16.72 -1.26
N ILE A 97 -10.61 16.39 -2.53
CA ILE A 97 -9.29 16.03 -3.04
C ILE A 97 -8.38 17.25 -2.93
N LYS A 98 -7.23 17.07 -2.27
CA LYS A 98 -6.16 18.05 -2.17
C LYS A 98 -4.84 17.36 -2.48
N VAL A 99 -3.99 18.02 -3.24
CA VAL A 99 -2.67 17.53 -3.63
C VAL A 99 -1.65 18.61 -3.32
N SER A 100 -0.43 18.23 -2.96
CA SER A 100 0.67 19.16 -2.65
C SER A 100 1.16 19.95 -3.86
N GLU A 101 0.82 19.49 -5.07
CA GLU A 101 1.28 20.02 -6.33
C GLU A 101 0.15 20.26 -7.30
N GLU A 102 0.48 20.77 -8.49
CA GLU A 102 -0.47 20.90 -9.58
C GLU A 102 -1.05 19.54 -9.95
N ALA A 103 -2.37 19.46 -10.06
CA ALA A 103 -3.05 18.21 -10.36
C ALA A 103 -4.33 18.43 -11.12
N GLU A 104 -4.61 17.50 -12.02
CA GLU A 104 -5.88 17.36 -12.73
C GLU A 104 -6.61 16.12 -12.23
N THR A 105 -7.93 16.20 -12.13
CA THR A 105 -8.77 15.08 -11.68
C THR A 105 -9.79 14.73 -12.73
N ASP A 106 -9.79 13.46 -13.16
CA ASP A 106 -10.80 12.86 -14.01
C ASP A 106 -11.60 11.82 -13.21
N LYS A 107 -12.95 11.83 -13.39
CA LYS A 107 -13.85 10.90 -12.69
C LYS A 107 -14.77 10.22 -13.66
N THR A 108 -14.78 8.91 -13.60
CA THR A 108 -15.78 8.05 -14.23
C THR A 108 -16.72 7.45 -13.17
N SER A 109 -17.64 6.58 -13.56
CA SER A 109 -18.46 5.81 -12.62
C SER A 109 -17.64 4.83 -11.76
N SER A 110 -16.52 4.35 -12.27
CA SER A 110 -15.73 3.27 -11.66
C SER A 110 -14.40 3.71 -11.07
N TYR A 111 -13.87 4.88 -11.47
CA TYR A 111 -12.55 5.36 -11.04
C TYR A 111 -12.51 6.87 -10.90
N CYS A 112 -11.65 7.32 -9.99
CA CYS A 112 -11.14 8.69 -9.94
C CYS A 112 -9.63 8.65 -10.20
N THR A 113 -9.17 9.28 -11.27
CA THR A 113 -7.75 9.40 -11.61
C THR A 113 -7.28 10.81 -11.33
N ILE A 114 -6.22 10.93 -10.54
CA ILE A 114 -5.55 12.19 -10.21
C ILE A 114 -4.21 12.17 -10.93
N LYS A 115 -4.04 13.02 -11.94
CA LYS A 115 -2.76 13.27 -12.61
C LYS A 115 -2.03 14.36 -11.83
N ILE A 116 -0.89 14.05 -11.26
CA ILE A 116 -0.14 14.93 -10.37
C ILE A 116 1.17 15.30 -11.04
N GLY A 117 1.41 16.57 -11.24
CA GLY A 117 2.58 17.14 -11.90
C GLY A 117 2.20 18.05 -13.05
N ASN A 118 3.19 18.67 -13.67
CA ASN A 118 3.04 19.66 -14.74
C ASN A 118 3.58 19.10 -16.05
N ALA A 119 2.77 19.18 -17.13
CA ALA A 119 3.12 18.65 -18.45
C ALA A 119 4.33 19.34 -19.11
N ASP A 120 4.64 20.56 -18.68
CA ASP A 120 5.74 21.37 -19.22
C ASP A 120 7.03 21.28 -18.40
N THR A 121 7.00 20.52 -17.27
CA THR A 121 8.13 20.38 -16.35
C THR A 121 8.52 18.92 -16.20
N TYR A 122 9.80 18.64 -16.40
CA TYR A 122 10.38 17.32 -16.12
C TYR A 122 10.98 17.29 -14.73
N ILE A 123 10.83 16.16 -14.06
CA ILE A 123 11.40 15.85 -12.75
C ILE A 123 12.23 14.56 -12.83
N GLU A 124 13.32 14.53 -12.07
CA GLU A 124 14.21 13.38 -11.88
C GLU A 124 14.64 13.30 -10.40
N GLY A 125 15.09 12.13 -9.97
CA GLY A 125 15.55 11.93 -8.60
C GLY A 125 14.40 11.88 -7.59
N GLU A 126 14.66 12.35 -6.37
CA GLU A 126 13.70 12.26 -5.25
C GLU A 126 12.64 13.36 -5.34
N HIS A 127 11.38 12.95 -5.21
CA HIS A 127 10.22 13.83 -5.24
C HIS A 127 9.12 13.34 -4.30
N SER A 128 8.49 14.26 -3.56
CA SER A 128 7.48 13.90 -2.55
C SER A 128 6.12 14.46 -2.90
N TYR A 129 5.10 13.60 -2.77
CA TYR A 129 3.72 13.95 -2.99
C TYR A 129 2.90 13.75 -1.72
N LYS A 130 1.95 14.65 -1.49
CA LYS A 130 0.91 14.48 -0.48
C LYS A 130 -0.45 14.58 -1.13
N ILE A 131 -1.26 13.55 -0.97
CA ILE A 131 -2.62 13.46 -1.48
C ILE A 131 -3.55 13.28 -0.29
N SER A 132 -4.64 14.02 -0.24
CA SER A 132 -5.69 13.80 0.75
C SER A 132 -7.06 13.88 0.13
N TYR A 133 -7.99 13.07 0.62
CA TYR A 133 -9.37 13.02 0.12
C TYR A 133 -10.30 12.40 1.16
N THR A 134 -11.59 12.66 1.01
CA THR A 134 -12.66 11.96 1.72
C THR A 134 -13.28 10.92 0.80
N TYR A 135 -13.21 9.65 1.20
CA TYR A 135 -13.79 8.51 0.48
C TYR A 135 -15.02 8.02 1.23
N THR A 136 -16.18 8.01 0.59
CA THR A 136 -17.44 7.63 1.23
C THR A 136 -17.98 6.37 0.57
N LEU A 137 -18.14 5.31 1.35
CA LEU A 137 -18.89 4.13 0.94
C LEU A 137 -20.40 4.42 0.97
N GLY A 138 -21.17 3.65 0.23
CA GLY A 138 -22.63 3.70 0.32
C GLY A 138 -23.14 3.20 1.69
N GLU A 139 -24.46 3.14 1.84
CA GLU A 139 -25.09 2.58 3.04
C GLU A 139 -24.64 1.14 3.25
N ASP A 140 -24.26 0.81 4.49
CA ASP A 140 -24.03 -0.56 4.88
C ASP A 140 -25.37 -1.30 4.97
N THR A 141 -25.50 -2.34 4.17
CA THR A 141 -26.70 -3.20 4.14
C THR A 141 -26.61 -4.39 5.09
N ASN A 142 -25.52 -4.56 5.82
CA ASN A 142 -25.37 -5.61 6.82
C ASN A 142 -26.15 -5.27 8.09
N VAL A 143 -27.06 -6.14 8.47
CA VAL A 143 -27.92 -5.92 9.64
C VAL A 143 -27.25 -6.35 10.97
N GLY A 144 -26.14 -7.09 10.91
CA GLY A 144 -25.57 -7.76 12.09
C GLY A 144 -24.23 -7.22 12.59
N PHE A 145 -23.47 -6.54 11.76
CA PHE A 145 -22.15 -6.02 12.10
C PHE A 145 -21.68 -4.97 11.11
N ASP A 146 -20.86 -4.02 11.58
CA ASP A 146 -20.13 -3.08 10.75
C ASP A 146 -18.78 -3.70 10.36
N GLU A 147 -18.37 -3.58 9.11
CA GLU A 147 -17.05 -4.00 8.67
C GLU A 147 -16.34 -2.92 7.85
N LEU A 148 -15.03 -2.79 8.05
CA LEU A 148 -14.15 -2.03 7.19
C LEU A 148 -13.40 -2.99 6.28
N TYR A 149 -13.68 -2.95 4.98
CA TYR A 149 -12.90 -3.61 3.94
C TYR A 149 -12.35 -2.55 3.00
N TYR A 150 -11.03 -2.33 3.04
CA TYR A 150 -10.39 -1.23 2.31
C TYR A 150 -8.97 -1.59 1.87
N ASN A 151 -8.63 -1.25 0.62
CA ASN A 151 -7.27 -1.36 0.12
C ASN A 151 -6.46 -0.15 0.61
N ILE A 152 -5.64 -0.34 1.63
CA ILE A 152 -4.79 0.71 2.22
C ILE A 152 -3.85 1.28 1.14
N ILE A 153 -3.18 0.39 0.39
CA ILE A 153 -2.42 0.74 -0.80
C ILE A 153 -3.27 0.42 -2.02
N GLY A 154 -3.40 1.35 -2.93
CA GLY A 154 -4.14 1.12 -4.17
C GLY A 154 -3.47 0.05 -5.03
N ASN A 155 -4.28 -0.69 -5.75
CA ASN A 155 -3.86 -1.79 -6.64
C ASN A 155 -3.56 -1.36 -8.08
N SER A 156 -3.49 -0.05 -8.35
CA SER A 156 -3.28 0.50 -9.69
C SER A 156 -1.89 1.17 -9.83
N TRP A 157 -0.95 0.77 -9.00
CA TRP A 157 0.45 1.17 -9.13
C TRP A 157 1.18 0.15 -10.00
N ASP A 158 1.93 0.64 -10.98
CA ASP A 158 2.76 -0.12 -11.92
C ASP A 158 4.25 0.02 -11.57
N THR A 159 4.56 0.18 -10.31
CA THR A 159 5.91 0.38 -9.80
C THR A 159 6.09 -0.27 -8.44
N TYR A 160 7.34 -0.50 -8.06
CA TYR A 160 7.69 -1.03 -6.75
C TYR A 160 7.52 0.00 -5.64
N ILE A 161 7.14 -0.49 -4.45
CA ILE A 161 6.99 0.31 -3.23
C ILE A 161 7.82 -0.33 -2.12
N GLN A 162 8.94 0.34 -1.71
CA GLN A 162 9.90 -0.23 -0.78
C GLN A 162 9.43 -0.27 0.67
N ASN A 163 8.95 0.87 1.16
CA ASN A 163 8.60 1.05 2.57
C ASN A 163 7.16 1.53 2.67
N VAL A 164 6.29 0.65 3.11
CA VAL A 164 4.89 0.99 3.37
C VAL A 164 4.66 1.08 4.85
N THR A 165 4.10 2.20 5.31
CA THR A 165 3.59 2.36 6.68
C THR A 165 2.13 2.80 6.63
N PHE A 166 1.36 2.42 7.65
CA PHE A 166 -0.02 2.84 7.73
C PHE A 166 -0.48 3.09 9.17
N LYS A 167 -1.44 3.99 9.29
CA LYS A 167 -2.18 4.26 10.51
C LYS A 167 -3.67 4.32 10.19
N ILE A 168 -4.48 3.55 10.91
CA ILE A 168 -5.94 3.56 10.78
C ILE A 168 -6.52 3.91 12.15
N THR A 169 -7.32 4.95 12.21
CA THR A 169 -8.07 5.33 13.41
C THR A 169 -9.53 4.96 13.19
N MET A 170 -10.02 4.00 13.98
CA MET A 170 -11.41 3.58 13.94
C MET A 170 -12.29 4.54 14.79
N PRO A 171 -13.57 4.75 14.46
CA PRO A 171 -14.44 5.67 15.19
C PRO A 171 -14.77 5.17 16.59
N LYS A 172 -14.71 3.86 16.82
CA LYS A 172 -15.01 3.17 18.08
C LYS A 172 -14.15 1.94 18.27
N ALA A 173 -14.18 1.37 19.47
CA ALA A 173 -13.55 0.08 19.74
C ALA A 173 -14.14 -1.02 18.83
N PHE A 174 -13.30 -1.95 18.39
CA PHE A 174 -13.65 -3.04 17.49
C PHE A 174 -13.10 -4.37 18.01
N ASP A 175 -13.62 -5.48 17.49
CA ASP A 175 -13.15 -6.83 17.81
C ASP A 175 -11.81 -7.10 17.11
N LYS A 176 -10.71 -7.01 17.86
CA LYS A 176 -9.35 -7.23 17.36
C LYS A 176 -9.13 -8.65 16.81
N SER A 177 -9.94 -9.63 17.25
CA SER A 177 -9.85 -11.01 16.73
C SER A 177 -10.36 -11.16 15.30
N LYS A 178 -11.07 -10.16 14.79
CA LYS A 178 -11.57 -10.06 13.42
C LYS A 178 -10.68 -9.27 12.48
N LEU A 179 -9.60 -8.69 13.01
CA LEU A 179 -8.66 -7.93 12.20
C LEU A 179 -7.86 -8.89 11.29
N GLY A 180 -7.81 -8.57 10.00
CA GLY A 180 -7.03 -9.31 9.01
C GLY A 180 -6.44 -8.36 7.97
N PHE A 181 -5.31 -8.75 7.43
CA PHE A 181 -4.64 -8.06 6.33
C PHE A 181 -4.30 -9.05 5.23
N SER A 182 -4.18 -8.55 4.02
CA SER A 182 -3.59 -9.30 2.90
C SER A 182 -2.62 -8.42 2.14
N THR A 183 -1.54 -9.02 1.65
CA THR A 183 -0.54 -8.41 0.78
C THR A 183 -0.26 -9.32 -0.41
N GLY A 184 0.24 -8.75 -1.51
CA GLY A 184 0.63 -9.48 -2.70
C GLY A 184 -0.28 -9.20 -3.88
N GLU A 185 -0.14 -9.99 -4.94
CA GLU A 185 -0.92 -9.85 -6.16
C GLU A 185 -2.42 -10.03 -5.91
N TYR A 186 -3.23 -9.37 -6.75
CA TYR A 186 -4.68 -9.44 -6.68
C TYR A 186 -5.19 -10.90 -6.66
N GLY A 187 -5.99 -11.23 -5.66
CA GLY A 187 -6.55 -12.58 -5.46
C GLY A 187 -5.69 -13.52 -4.63
N THR A 188 -4.50 -13.10 -4.19
CA THR A 188 -3.70 -13.84 -3.21
C THR A 188 -4.15 -13.48 -1.79
N ALA A 189 -4.13 -14.47 -0.89
CA ALA A 189 -4.38 -14.27 0.53
C ALA A 189 -3.10 -14.59 1.32
N GLY A 190 -2.62 -13.63 2.10
CA GLY A 190 -1.47 -13.84 2.98
C GLY A 190 -1.22 -12.62 3.86
N THR A 191 -0.94 -12.87 5.14
CA THR A 191 -0.67 -11.83 6.14
C THR A 191 0.80 -11.82 6.59
N TYR A 192 1.67 -12.57 5.90
CA TYR A 192 3.01 -12.90 6.39
C TYR A 192 4.00 -11.73 6.37
N ASP A 193 3.67 -10.66 5.63
CA ASP A 193 4.58 -9.55 5.37
C ASP A 193 4.14 -8.25 6.05
N ILE A 194 3.28 -8.33 7.05
CA ILE A 194 2.78 -7.15 7.77
C ILE A 194 3.09 -7.29 9.26
N ASN A 195 3.79 -6.30 9.81
CA ASN A 195 3.86 -6.06 11.24
C ASN A 195 2.83 -5.01 11.60
N TYR A 196 2.04 -5.25 12.64
CA TYR A 196 1.07 -4.27 13.13
C TYR A 196 0.93 -4.26 14.64
N ASN A 197 0.45 -3.15 15.16
CA ASN A 197 0.09 -2.97 16.56
C ASN A 197 -1.28 -2.31 16.67
N VAL A 198 -2.05 -2.68 17.72
CA VAL A 198 -3.35 -2.10 18.00
C VAL A 198 -3.36 -1.51 19.39
N ASN A 199 -3.50 -0.19 19.45
CA ASN A 199 -3.67 0.54 20.71
C ASN A 199 -5.07 1.20 20.70
N GLU A 200 -5.95 0.71 21.60
CA GLU A 200 -7.36 1.12 21.66
C GLU A 200 -8.06 0.93 20.30
N ASN A 201 -8.45 2.04 19.66
CA ASN A 201 -9.07 2.09 18.33
C ASN A 201 -8.10 2.49 17.21
N VAL A 202 -6.80 2.52 17.47
CA VAL A 202 -5.77 2.88 16.50
C VAL A 202 -4.97 1.65 16.10
N ILE A 203 -4.88 1.40 14.80
CA ILE A 203 -4.07 0.36 14.18
C ILE A 203 -2.90 1.05 13.49
N THR A 204 -1.68 0.63 13.77
CA THR A 204 -0.47 1.06 13.05
C THR A 204 0.25 -0.16 12.52
N GLY A 205 0.89 -0.03 11.39
CA GLY A 205 1.65 -1.14 10.83
C GLY A 205 2.57 -0.75 9.69
N ASN A 206 3.35 -1.73 9.27
CA ASN A 206 4.22 -1.62 8.11
C ASN A 206 4.28 -2.95 7.34
N VAL A 207 4.54 -2.86 6.05
CA VAL A 207 4.85 -4.01 5.20
C VAL A 207 6.35 -4.28 5.26
N THR A 208 6.74 -5.57 5.38
CA THR A 208 8.13 -5.97 5.62
C THR A 208 8.90 -6.34 4.35
N LYS A 209 8.21 -6.32 3.20
CA LYS A 209 8.83 -6.55 1.89
C LYS A 209 8.45 -5.44 0.91
N ILE A 210 9.12 -5.40 -0.23
CA ILE A 210 8.74 -4.57 -1.37
C ILE A 210 7.44 -5.10 -1.98
N LEU A 211 6.52 -4.19 -2.28
CA LEU A 211 5.27 -4.46 -2.98
C LEU A 211 5.42 -4.19 -4.46
#